data_ef2e4329b154414e57eab320e764107f
#
_entry.id   ef2e4329b154414e57eab320e764107f
#
_cell.length_a   1.000
_cell.length_b   1.000
_cell.length_c   1.000
_cell.angle_alpha   90.00
_cell.angle_beta   90.00
_cell.angle_gamma   90.00
#
_symmetry.space_group_name_H-M   'P 1'
#
loop_
_entity.id
_entity.type
_entity.pdbx_description
1 polymer ?
#
loop_
_entity_poly.entity_id
_entity_poly.type
_entity_poly.pdbx_seq_one_letter_code
_entity_poly.pdbx_strand_id
1 'polypeptide(L)'
;MAAPARRVSARLSAIAPSATLAVDARAKELKAAGRPVIGFGAGEPDFPTPDYIVEAAVAAARDPKNHRYSPAAGLPELREAIAAKTLRDSGVSLEAAQ
;
A
#
# COMPACT_ATOMS: atom_id res chain seq x y z
N MET A 1 -23.47 0.44 -35.02
CA MET A 1 -22.23 0.86 -34.32
C MET A 1 -21.60 -0.40 -33.72
N ALA A 2 -20.42 -0.84 -34.18
CA ALA A 2 -19.75 -2.01 -33.61
C ALA A 2 -19.28 -1.69 -32.19
N ALA A 3 -19.52 -2.60 -31.25
CA ALA A 3 -19.02 -2.47 -29.89
C ALA A 3 -17.48 -2.34 -29.93
N PRO A 4 -16.86 -1.47 -29.12
CA PRO A 4 -15.41 -1.33 -29.08
C PRO A 4 -14.78 -2.68 -28.75
N ALA A 5 -13.78 -3.07 -29.55
CA ALA A 5 -13.05 -4.32 -29.35
C ALA A 5 -12.48 -4.36 -27.92
N ARG A 6 -12.77 -5.43 -27.19
CA ARG A 6 -12.21 -5.64 -25.84
C ARG A 6 -10.69 -5.65 -25.92
N ARG A 7 -10.04 -4.70 -25.25
CA ARG A 7 -8.57 -4.58 -25.21
C ARG A 7 -7.90 -5.51 -24.21
N VAL A 8 -8.68 -6.28 -23.46
CA VAL A 8 -8.19 -7.20 -22.42
C VAL A 8 -8.65 -8.63 -22.70
N SER A 9 -7.88 -9.61 -22.25
CA SER A 9 -8.22 -11.03 -22.41
C SER A 9 -9.54 -11.40 -21.71
N ALA A 10 -10.18 -12.48 -22.14
CA ALA A 10 -11.40 -12.98 -21.50
C ALA A 10 -11.17 -13.31 -20.02
N ARG A 11 -10.00 -13.86 -19.65
CA ARG A 11 -9.62 -14.14 -18.26
C ARG A 11 -9.61 -12.86 -17.40
N LEU A 12 -8.96 -11.81 -17.90
CA LEU A 12 -8.90 -10.54 -17.18
C LEU A 12 -10.28 -9.89 -17.05
N SER A 13 -11.10 -10.00 -18.09
CA SER A 13 -12.49 -9.49 -18.06
C SER A 13 -13.39 -10.23 -17.06
N ALA A 14 -13.05 -11.47 -16.66
CA ALA A 14 -13.79 -12.25 -15.70
C ALA A 14 -13.43 -11.90 -14.23
N ILE A 15 -12.34 -11.15 -14.00
CA ILE A 15 -11.96 -10.71 -12.66
C ILE A 15 -12.84 -9.51 -12.28
N ALA A 16 -13.63 -9.67 -11.23
CA ALA A 16 -14.45 -8.58 -10.72
C ALA A 16 -13.57 -7.49 -10.08
N PRO A 17 -13.90 -6.20 -10.28
CA PRO A 17 -13.27 -5.13 -9.51
C PRO A 17 -13.43 -5.32 -8.00
N SER A 18 -12.50 -4.78 -7.22
CA SER A 18 -12.59 -4.80 -5.76
C SER A 18 -13.88 -4.10 -5.29
N ALA A 19 -14.73 -4.81 -4.56
CA ALA A 19 -15.96 -4.24 -4.00
C ALA A 19 -15.64 -3.11 -3.01
N THR A 20 -14.59 -3.22 -2.22
CA THR A 20 -14.12 -2.18 -1.28
C THR A 20 -13.76 -0.89 -2.01
N LEU A 21 -12.98 -0.98 -3.10
CA LEU A 21 -12.62 0.18 -3.89
C LEU A 21 -13.83 0.82 -4.58
N ALA A 22 -14.80 0.02 -5.03
CA ALA A 22 -16.03 0.53 -5.63
C ALA A 22 -16.88 1.29 -4.61
N VAL A 23 -17.01 0.80 -3.38
CA VAL A 23 -17.74 1.49 -2.30
C VAL A 23 -17.06 2.81 -1.94
N ASP A 24 -15.72 2.82 -1.79
CA ASP A 24 -14.97 4.05 -1.49
C ASP A 24 -15.09 5.09 -2.61
N ALA A 25 -14.95 4.67 -3.87
CA ALA A 25 -15.15 5.55 -5.03
C ALA A 25 -16.53 6.17 -5.03
N ARG A 26 -17.57 5.36 -4.76
CA ARG A 26 -18.96 5.86 -4.70
C ARG A 26 -19.17 6.86 -3.57
N ALA A 27 -18.60 6.62 -2.40
CA ALA A 27 -18.65 7.56 -1.29
C ALA A 27 -17.98 8.90 -1.64
N LYS A 28 -16.84 8.87 -2.31
CA LYS A 28 -16.12 10.07 -2.80
C LYS A 28 -16.94 10.85 -3.82
N GLU A 29 -17.56 10.17 -4.80
CA GLU A 29 -18.47 10.80 -5.79
C GLU A 29 -19.64 11.52 -5.11
N LEU A 30 -20.30 10.87 -4.16
CA LEU A 30 -21.43 11.45 -3.45
C LEU A 30 -21.02 12.66 -2.61
N LYS A 31 -19.86 12.61 -1.95
CA LYS A 31 -19.29 13.77 -1.22
C LYS A 31 -19.01 14.93 -2.19
N ALA A 32 -18.40 14.66 -3.33
CA ALA A 32 -18.12 15.67 -4.35
C ALA A 32 -19.40 16.31 -4.92
N ALA A 33 -20.51 15.54 -4.95
CA ALA A 33 -21.84 16.05 -5.30
C ALA A 33 -22.56 16.79 -4.15
N GLY A 34 -21.85 17.12 -3.06
CA GLY A 34 -22.39 17.85 -1.91
C GLY A 34 -23.31 17.04 -0.99
N ARG A 35 -23.31 15.69 -1.10
CA ARG A 35 -24.12 14.83 -0.23
C ARG A 35 -23.41 14.61 1.12
N PRO A 36 -24.13 14.63 2.25
CA PRO A 36 -23.57 14.32 3.56
C PRO A 36 -23.33 12.80 3.69
N VAL A 37 -22.14 12.34 3.28
CA VAL A 37 -21.77 10.92 3.32
C VAL A 37 -20.64 10.70 4.31
N ILE A 38 -20.81 9.74 5.21
CA ILE A 38 -19.76 9.22 6.07
C ILE A 38 -19.28 7.91 5.45
N GLY A 39 -17.98 7.84 5.08
CA GLY A 39 -17.40 6.67 4.44
C GLY A 39 -16.78 5.72 5.46
N PHE A 40 -17.14 4.44 5.36
CA PHE A 40 -16.54 3.33 6.13
C PHE A 40 -15.95 2.27 5.18
N GLY A 41 -15.71 2.63 3.92
CA GLY A 41 -15.27 1.68 2.88
C GLY A 41 -13.80 1.31 2.94
N ALA A 42 -12.95 2.20 3.43
CA ALA A 42 -11.52 1.97 3.63
C ALA A 42 -11.10 2.43 5.02
N GLY A 43 -10.25 1.66 5.67
CA GLY A 43 -9.63 2.03 6.94
C GLY A 43 -8.22 2.57 6.69
N GLU A 44 -8.01 3.83 7.05
CA GLU A 44 -6.69 4.46 7.04
C GLU A 44 -6.56 5.36 8.29
N PRO A 45 -5.35 5.57 8.82
CA PRO A 45 -5.15 6.53 9.89
C PRO A 45 -5.59 7.93 9.44
N ASP A 46 -6.25 8.67 10.33
CA ASP A 46 -6.72 10.04 10.10
C ASP A 46 -5.69 11.12 10.48
N PHE A 47 -4.50 10.69 10.85
CA PHE A 47 -3.34 11.54 11.14
C PHE A 47 -2.21 11.28 10.14
N PRO A 48 -1.35 12.28 9.86
CA PRO A 48 -0.26 12.14 8.91
C PRO A 48 0.81 11.17 9.40
N THR A 49 1.61 10.66 8.46
CA THR A 49 2.82 9.92 8.79
C THR A 49 3.75 10.79 9.65
N PRO A 50 4.31 10.28 10.77
CA PRO A 50 5.23 11.04 11.61
C PRO A 50 6.42 11.60 10.83
N ASP A 51 6.81 12.84 11.14
CA ASP A 51 7.83 13.59 10.40
C ASP A 51 9.16 12.84 10.30
N TYR A 52 9.58 12.16 11.38
CA TYR A 52 10.84 11.40 11.35
C TYR A 52 10.84 10.25 10.35
N ILE A 53 9.67 9.66 10.04
CA ILE A 53 9.52 8.63 9.00
C ILE A 53 9.61 9.27 7.62
N VAL A 54 8.94 10.41 7.44
CA VAL A 54 8.97 11.17 6.18
C VAL A 54 10.39 11.60 5.86
N GLU A 55 11.11 12.18 6.83
CA GLU A 55 12.50 12.62 6.65
C GLU A 55 13.44 11.45 6.34
N ALA A 56 13.28 10.30 7.00
CA ALA A 56 14.04 9.10 6.68
C ALA A 56 13.79 8.62 5.23
N ALA A 57 12.55 8.64 4.77
CA ALA A 57 12.19 8.29 3.40
C ALA A 57 12.79 9.26 2.38
N VAL A 58 12.76 10.57 2.66
CA VAL A 58 13.38 11.61 1.83
C VAL A 58 14.90 11.41 1.74
N ALA A 59 15.56 11.15 2.87
CA ALA A 59 17.00 10.89 2.91
C ALA A 59 17.35 9.63 2.08
N ALA A 60 16.59 8.55 2.24
CA ALA A 60 16.80 7.33 1.49
C ALA A 60 16.57 7.53 -0.02
N ALA A 61 15.58 8.32 -0.41
CA ALA A 61 15.30 8.62 -1.82
C ALA A 61 16.40 9.48 -2.48
N ARG A 62 17.15 10.27 -1.69
CA ARG A 62 18.28 11.07 -2.20
C ARG A 62 19.58 10.28 -2.34
N ASP A 63 19.68 9.11 -1.75
CA ASP A 63 20.88 8.28 -1.80
C ASP A 63 20.85 7.38 -3.06
N PRO A 64 21.76 7.59 -4.03
CA PRO A 64 21.78 6.84 -5.29
C PRO A 64 21.95 5.32 -5.11
N LYS A 65 22.47 4.83 -4.00
CA LYS A 65 22.56 3.39 -3.73
C LYS A 65 21.20 2.71 -3.65
N ASN A 66 20.16 3.46 -3.26
CA ASN A 66 18.79 2.99 -3.16
C ASN A 66 18.04 2.98 -4.51
N HIS A 67 18.67 3.49 -5.59
CA HIS A 67 18.09 3.48 -6.94
C HIS A 67 18.43 2.19 -7.69
N ARG A 68 18.49 1.06 -7.01
CA ARG A 68 18.82 -0.25 -7.56
C ARG A 68 17.79 -1.29 -7.14
N TYR A 69 17.75 -2.39 -7.86
CA TYR A 69 16.96 -3.54 -7.42
C TYR A 69 17.46 -4.06 -6.08
N SER A 70 16.55 -4.34 -5.19
CA SER A 70 16.81 -5.06 -3.95
C SER A 70 16.76 -6.59 -4.17
N PRO A 71 17.34 -7.39 -3.27
CA PRO A 71 17.07 -8.84 -3.27
C PRO A 71 15.58 -9.14 -3.16
N ALA A 72 15.12 -10.25 -3.75
CA ALA A 72 13.71 -10.64 -3.73
C ALA A 72 13.15 -10.79 -2.30
N ALA A 73 13.98 -11.20 -1.35
CA ALA A 73 13.61 -11.31 0.06
C ALA A 73 13.65 -9.97 0.83
N GLY A 74 13.99 -8.86 0.18
CA GLY A 74 14.17 -7.55 0.80
C GLY A 74 15.61 -7.29 1.23
N LEU A 75 15.87 -6.06 1.67
CA LEU A 75 17.20 -5.65 2.15
C LEU A 75 17.55 -6.37 3.46
N PRO A 76 18.78 -6.88 3.63
CA PRO A 76 19.20 -7.55 4.87
C PRO A 76 18.96 -6.68 6.11
N GLU A 77 19.33 -5.41 6.04
CA GLU A 77 19.17 -4.44 7.13
C GLU A 77 17.71 -4.26 7.56
N LEU A 78 16.78 -4.28 6.60
CA LEU A 78 15.34 -4.23 6.91
C LEU A 78 14.87 -5.49 7.62
N ARG A 79 15.34 -6.65 7.17
CA ARG A 79 14.98 -7.94 7.77
C ARG A 79 15.51 -8.08 9.21
N GLU A 80 16.74 -7.63 9.45
CA GLU A 80 17.32 -7.56 10.80
C GLU A 80 16.53 -6.60 11.70
N ALA A 81 16.16 -5.44 11.19
CA ALA A 81 15.34 -4.47 11.92
C ALA A 81 13.95 -5.02 12.25
N ILE A 82 13.31 -5.79 11.34
CA ILE A 82 12.05 -6.46 11.58
C ILE A 82 12.19 -7.50 12.70
N ALA A 83 13.22 -8.36 12.65
CA ALA A 83 13.46 -9.36 13.67
C ALA A 83 13.68 -8.73 15.05
N ALA A 84 14.53 -7.69 15.12
CA ALA A 84 14.78 -6.96 16.35
C ALA A 84 13.53 -6.27 16.91
N LYS A 85 12.72 -5.64 16.04
CA LYS A 85 11.46 -5.02 16.44
C LYS A 85 10.47 -6.05 16.96
N THR A 86 10.33 -7.18 16.29
CA THR A 86 9.40 -8.25 16.68
C THR A 86 9.76 -8.82 18.03
N LEU A 87 11.06 -9.04 18.29
CA LEU A 87 11.52 -9.48 19.60
C LEU A 87 11.19 -8.44 20.68
N ARG A 88 11.50 -7.16 20.44
CA ARG A 88 11.28 -6.09 21.41
C ARG A 88 9.81 -5.87 21.74
N ASP A 89 8.93 -5.86 20.73
CA ASP A 89 7.56 -5.42 20.88
C ASP A 89 6.59 -6.58 21.18
N SER A 90 6.95 -7.80 20.79
CA SER A 90 6.07 -8.98 20.90
C SER A 90 6.70 -10.15 21.65
N GLY A 91 7.99 -10.08 22.01
CA GLY A 91 8.73 -11.16 22.67
C GLY A 91 8.98 -12.39 21.76
N VAL A 92 8.69 -12.29 20.47
CA VAL A 92 8.90 -13.38 19.52
C VAL A 92 10.27 -13.28 18.90
N SER A 93 11.09 -14.32 19.06
CA SER A 93 12.41 -14.42 18.45
C SER A 93 12.29 -15.00 17.04
N LEU A 94 12.80 -14.27 16.05
CA LEU A 94 12.83 -14.64 14.64
C LEU A 94 14.24 -14.42 14.10
N GLU A 95 14.67 -15.32 13.21
CA GLU A 95 15.90 -15.10 12.45
C GLU A 95 15.62 -14.20 11.24
N ALA A 96 16.56 -13.32 10.91
CA ALA A 96 16.41 -12.44 9.73
C ALA A 96 16.31 -13.22 8.41
N ALA A 97 16.66 -14.50 8.39
CA ALA A 97 16.53 -15.39 7.24
C ALA A 97 15.13 -16.00 7.06
N GLN A 98 14.30 -15.97 8.08
CA GLN A 98 12.91 -16.45 8.05
C GLN A 98 11.97 -15.42 7.43
#